data_14453640f70745cb8bf725ab82fdf72b
#
_entry.id   14453640f70745cb8bf725ab82fdf72b
#
_cell.length_a   1.000
_cell.length_b   1.000
_cell.length_c   1.000
_cell.angle_alpha   90.00
_cell.angle_beta   90.00
_cell.angle_gamma   90.00
#
_symmetry.space_group_name_H-M   'P 1'
#
loop_
_entity.id
_entity.type
_entity.pdbx_description
1 polymer ?
#
loop_
_entity_poly.entity_id
_entity_poly.type
_entity_poly.pdbx_seq_one_letter_code
_entity_poly.pdbx_strand_id
1 'polypeptide(L)'
;MKLDQAVPDRITARLRIEKAGRKGKTVTVVESLPRNRDFIKDLVGELKRACGSGGKAADTHIEIQGDHREKIRDLLRAKGWVVKG
;
A
#
# COMPACT_ATOMS: atom_id res chain seq x y z
N MET A 1 1.74 0.40 24.82
CA MET A 1 0.79 0.03 23.75
C MET A 1 0.60 1.20 22.82
N LYS A 2 0.76 0.96 21.51
CA LYS A 2 0.53 2.02 20.53
C LYS A 2 -0.95 2.11 20.23
N LEU A 3 -1.49 3.32 20.25
CA LEU A 3 -2.86 3.55 19.84
C LEU A 3 -2.91 3.71 18.34
N ASP A 4 -3.93 3.12 17.72
CA ASP A 4 -4.15 3.29 16.29
C ASP A 4 -4.59 4.73 16.02
N GLN A 5 -4.15 5.26 14.89
CA GLN A 5 -4.58 6.57 14.45
C GLN A 5 -5.97 6.47 13.81
N ALA A 6 -6.73 7.55 13.91
CA ALA A 6 -7.98 7.63 13.18
C ALA A 6 -7.68 7.63 11.67
N VAL A 7 -8.55 6.98 10.91
CA VAL A 7 -8.42 6.96 9.46
C VAL A 7 -9.15 8.17 8.90
N PRO A 8 -8.43 9.11 8.25
CA PRO A 8 -9.10 10.28 7.67
C PRO A 8 -9.93 9.92 6.45
N ASP A 9 -10.89 10.77 6.10
CA ASP A 9 -11.71 10.56 4.92
C ASP A 9 -10.89 10.60 3.64
N ARG A 10 -9.88 11.47 3.60
CA ARG A 10 -9.00 11.59 2.45
C ARG A 10 -7.57 11.26 2.86
N ILE A 11 -6.96 10.38 2.11
CA ILE A 11 -5.60 9.94 2.34
C ILE A 11 -4.74 10.36 1.17
N THR A 12 -3.51 10.81 1.46
CA THR A 12 -2.50 11.01 0.44
C THR A 12 -1.50 9.88 0.57
N ALA A 13 -1.52 8.98 -0.39
CA ALA A 13 -0.62 7.84 -0.41
C ALA A 13 0.49 8.09 -1.42
N ARG A 14 1.65 7.51 -1.17
CA ARG A 14 2.78 7.60 -2.08
C ARG A 14 3.12 6.21 -2.58
N LEU A 15 3.28 6.10 -3.90
CA LEU A 15 3.70 4.86 -4.53
C LEU A 15 5.15 4.98 -4.96
N ARG A 16 5.90 3.92 -4.79
CA ARG A 16 7.25 3.83 -5.33
C ARG A 16 7.59 2.38 -5.63
N ILE A 17 8.57 2.20 -6.48
CA ILE A 17 9.11 0.88 -6.78
C ILE A 17 10.41 0.71 -6.02
N GLU A 18 10.55 -0.44 -5.41
CA GLU A 18 11.77 -0.81 -4.72
C GLU A 18 12.23 -2.15 -5.24
N LYS A 19 13.51 -2.25 -5.52
CA LYS A 19 14.11 -3.53 -5.89
C LYS A 19 14.73 -4.12 -4.65
N ALA A 20 14.26 -5.31 -4.29
CA ALA A 20 14.68 -5.97 -3.07
C ALA A 20 15.25 -7.34 -3.40
N GLY A 21 16.25 -7.74 -2.62
CA GLY A 21 16.83 -9.06 -2.72
C GLY A 21 17.87 -9.19 -3.82
N ARG A 22 18.57 -10.32 -3.80
CA ARG A 22 19.71 -10.56 -4.68
C ARG A 22 19.32 -10.73 -6.13
N LYS A 23 18.09 -11.13 -6.40
CA LYS A 23 17.65 -11.36 -7.76
C LYS A 23 16.90 -10.18 -8.34
N GLY A 24 17.01 -9.03 -7.70
CA GLY A 24 16.37 -7.83 -8.20
C GLY A 24 14.86 -7.89 -8.22
N LYS A 25 14.26 -8.56 -7.25
CA LYS A 25 12.82 -8.63 -7.18
C LYS A 25 12.23 -7.23 -7.02
N THR A 26 11.21 -6.96 -7.79
CA THR A 26 10.52 -5.69 -7.77
C THR A 26 9.36 -5.75 -6.80
N VAL A 27 9.20 -4.71 -5.97
CA VAL A 27 8.04 -4.56 -5.12
C VAL A 27 7.47 -3.16 -5.29
N THR A 28 6.14 -3.08 -5.24
CA THR A 28 5.44 -1.80 -5.22
C THR A 28 5.19 -1.45 -3.76
N VAL A 29 5.64 -0.28 -3.35
CA VAL A 29 5.47 0.18 -1.97
C VAL A 29 4.42 1.28 -1.94
N VAL A 30 3.44 1.12 -1.05
CA VAL A 30 2.43 2.13 -0.76
C VAL A 30 2.73 2.66 0.62
N GLU A 31 3.08 3.93 0.73
CA GLU A 31 3.50 4.50 2.00
C GLU A 31 2.70 5.75 2.34
N SER A 32 2.99 6.32 3.51
CA SER A 32 2.28 7.47 4.06
C SER A 32 0.84 7.13 4.43
N LEU A 33 0.62 5.90 4.88
CA LEU A 33 -0.70 5.44 5.30
C LEU A 33 -0.91 5.73 6.79
N PRO A 34 -2.18 5.87 7.22
CA PRO A 34 -2.45 6.03 8.65
C PRO A 34 -2.01 4.80 9.44
N ARG A 35 -1.50 5.03 10.65
CA ARG A 35 -1.11 3.92 11.51
C ARG A 35 -2.36 3.37 12.20
N ASN A 36 -3.02 2.45 11.51
CA ASN A 36 -4.22 1.79 11.99
C ASN A 36 -4.18 0.36 11.52
N ARG A 37 -4.09 -0.58 12.46
CA ARG A 37 -3.88 -1.99 12.13
C ARG A 37 -4.98 -2.58 11.28
N ASP A 38 -6.22 -2.33 11.64
CA ASP A 38 -7.34 -2.90 10.89
C ASP A 38 -7.41 -2.32 9.48
N PHE A 39 -7.20 -1.02 9.37
CA PHE A 39 -7.18 -0.34 8.08
C PHE A 39 -6.09 -0.92 7.17
N ILE A 40 -4.87 -1.05 7.70
CA ILE A 40 -3.73 -1.58 6.94
C ILE A 40 -3.96 -3.04 6.56
N LYS A 41 -4.48 -3.84 7.49
CA LYS A 41 -4.77 -5.25 7.23
C LYS A 41 -5.79 -5.41 6.11
N ASP A 42 -6.85 -4.63 6.14
CA ASP A 42 -7.88 -4.69 5.12
C ASP A 42 -7.33 -4.23 3.76
N LEU A 43 -6.55 -3.15 3.78
CA LEU A 43 -5.99 -2.60 2.56
C LEU A 43 -5.00 -3.55 1.90
N VAL A 44 -4.09 -4.16 2.67
CA VAL A 44 -3.12 -5.09 2.09
C VAL A 44 -3.84 -6.30 1.49
N GLY A 45 -4.89 -6.78 2.12
CA GLY A 45 -5.69 -7.88 1.58
C GLY A 45 -6.35 -7.49 0.25
N GLU A 46 -6.89 -6.30 0.20
CA GLU A 46 -7.52 -5.79 -1.02
C GLU A 46 -6.51 -5.66 -2.17
N LEU A 47 -5.35 -5.09 -1.88
CA LEU A 47 -4.31 -4.91 -2.89
C LEU A 47 -3.76 -6.25 -3.37
N LYS A 48 -3.56 -7.20 -2.48
CA LYS A 48 -3.10 -8.54 -2.87
C LYS A 48 -4.09 -9.20 -3.83
N ARG A 49 -5.37 -9.10 -3.53
CA ARG A 49 -6.41 -9.68 -4.41
C ARG A 49 -6.46 -8.97 -5.74
N ALA A 50 -6.40 -7.65 -5.73
CA ALA A 50 -6.48 -6.88 -6.97
C ALA A 50 -5.30 -7.12 -7.89
N CYS A 51 -4.11 -7.29 -7.32
CA CYS A 51 -2.88 -7.49 -8.08
C CYS A 51 -2.57 -8.97 -8.36
N GLY A 52 -3.27 -9.87 -7.70
CA GLY A 52 -2.98 -11.29 -7.81
C GLY A 52 -1.58 -11.65 -7.36
N SER A 53 -1.04 -10.93 -6.37
CA SER A 53 0.33 -11.08 -5.93
C SER A 53 0.39 -11.15 -4.41
N GLY A 54 1.49 -11.67 -3.90
CA GLY A 54 1.76 -11.64 -2.48
C GLY A 54 2.16 -10.26 -2.02
N GLY A 55 2.08 -10.05 -0.72
CA GLY A 55 2.48 -8.78 -0.13
C GLY A 55 2.50 -8.85 1.37
N LYS A 56 2.99 -7.79 1.98
CA LYS A 56 3.03 -7.67 3.42
C LYS A 56 2.82 -6.23 3.83
N ALA A 57 2.46 -6.03 5.08
CA ALA A 57 2.21 -4.71 5.63
C ALA A 57 3.11 -4.45 6.82
N ALA A 58 3.42 -3.18 7.03
CA ALA A 58 4.11 -2.69 8.21
C ALA A 58 3.25 -1.58 8.82
N ASP A 59 3.84 -0.78 9.73
CA ASP A 59 3.06 0.22 10.47
C ASP A 59 2.28 1.18 9.57
N THR A 60 2.95 1.74 8.57
CA THR A 60 2.35 2.79 7.74
C THR A 60 2.61 2.57 6.26
N HIS A 61 3.04 1.37 5.87
CA HIS A 61 3.27 1.08 4.45
C HIS A 61 2.93 -0.36 4.13
N ILE A 62 2.73 -0.61 2.84
CA ILE A 62 2.40 -1.92 2.31
C ILE A 62 3.36 -2.21 1.16
N GLU A 63 3.83 -3.44 1.07
CA GLU A 63 4.66 -3.91 -0.04
C GLU A 63 3.92 -4.99 -0.80
N ILE A 64 3.78 -4.81 -2.11
CA ILE A 64 3.14 -5.79 -2.99
C ILE A 64 4.18 -6.25 -3.99
N GLN A 65 4.33 -7.56 -4.14
CA GLN A 65 5.31 -8.13 -5.06
C GLN A 65 4.96 -7.79 -6.49
N GLY A 66 5.96 -7.34 -7.26
CA GLY A 66 5.79 -6.95 -8.64
C GLY A 66 5.57 -5.45 -8.81
N ASP A 67 5.53 -5.01 -10.07
CA ASP A 67 5.24 -3.61 -10.40
C ASP A 67 3.76 -3.48 -10.71
N HIS A 68 3.01 -2.96 -9.77
CA HIS A 68 1.56 -2.80 -9.89
C HIS A 68 1.15 -1.35 -9.65
N ARG A 69 2.04 -0.40 -9.97
CA ARG A 69 1.78 1.02 -9.70
C ARG A 69 0.49 1.52 -10.33
N GLU A 70 0.28 1.20 -11.61
CA GLU A 70 -0.91 1.71 -12.29
C GLU A 70 -2.19 1.15 -11.68
N LYS A 71 -2.23 -0.15 -11.46
CA LYS A 71 -3.41 -0.79 -10.90
C LYS A 71 -3.71 -0.28 -9.50
N ILE A 72 -2.69 -0.16 -8.67
CA ILE A 72 -2.87 0.33 -7.31
C ILE A 72 -3.28 1.80 -7.33
N ARG A 73 -2.66 2.60 -8.19
CA ARG A 73 -3.03 4.02 -8.31
C ARG A 73 -4.50 4.18 -8.66
N ASP A 74 -4.97 3.43 -9.64
CA ASP A 74 -6.36 3.51 -10.05
C ASP A 74 -7.30 3.10 -8.92
N LEU A 75 -6.95 2.04 -8.21
CA LEU A 75 -7.76 1.54 -7.10
C LEU A 75 -7.85 2.58 -5.98
N LEU A 76 -6.71 3.17 -5.61
CA LEU A 76 -6.69 4.16 -4.53
C LEU A 76 -7.39 5.46 -4.93
N ARG A 77 -7.25 5.86 -6.19
CA ARG A 77 -7.96 7.04 -6.69
C ARG A 77 -9.46 6.82 -6.69
N ALA A 78 -9.89 5.60 -6.97
CA ALA A 78 -11.32 5.25 -6.90
C ALA A 78 -11.88 5.40 -5.50
N LYS A 79 -11.03 5.34 -4.49
CA LYS A 79 -11.42 5.58 -3.10
C LYS A 79 -11.46 7.07 -2.75
N GLY A 80 -11.11 7.94 -3.68
CA GLY A 80 -11.05 9.37 -3.44
C GLY A 80 -9.74 9.85 -2.83
N TRP A 81 -8.70 9.02 -2.85
CA TRP A 81 -7.41 9.37 -2.28
C TRP A 81 -6.54 10.11 -3.28
N VAL A 82 -5.59 10.91 -2.76
CA VAL A 82 -4.53 11.50 -3.57
C VAL A 82 -3.37 10.52 -3.60
N VAL A 83 -2.87 10.24 -4.81
CA VAL A 83 -1.78 9.28 -4.99
C VAL A 83 -0.62 9.99 -5.67
N LYS A 84 0.53 9.97 -5.02
CA LYS A 84 1.78 10.57 -5.52
C LYS A 84 2.78 9.49 -5.88
N GLY A 85 3.67 9.80 -6.80
CA GLY A 85 4.73 8.88 -7.22
C GLY A 85 4.54 8.23 -8.57
#